data_bbc1b64655c397352834bedbccd344d6
#
_entry.id   bbc1b64655c397352834bedbccd344d6
#
_cell.length_a   1.000
_cell.length_b   1.000
_cell.length_c   1.000
_cell.angle_alpha   90.00
_cell.angle_beta   90.00
_cell.angle_gamma   90.00
#
_symmetry.space_group_name_H-M   'P 1'
#
loop_
_entity.id
_entity.type
_entity.pdbx_description
1 polymer ?
#
loop_
_entity_poly.entity_id
_entity_poly.type
_entity_poly.pdbx_seq_one_letter_code
_entity_poly.pdbx_strand_id
1 'polypeptide(L)'
;MMTRGVEEASKHFDALVIGNDGPAFSAGANLMLVLLEAQEENWDEIDLMIRSFQSAVLNLRYADVPVVVAPAGLTLGGGCEVVLHSDRAQAAAETYMGQVEVGVGLIPAGCGTKELLARFSDQAPAGAADRLPYIQRAFELIGFGTVSSSGTDAKQLGLLQDSDQITMNRERLLSDAKHTAIHLAKTGYRPPNRQTDIPVGGPDTKAALELGVHLAWRSGRISEYDVHLGRTVAHLLSGGDVPHATSVSEQYLLDLEREAFLSLCGQQKTQERISHTLKTGKTLRN
;
A
#
# COMPACT_ATOMS: atom_id res chain seq x y z
N MET A 1 -13.96 -11.93 -2.87
CA MET A 1 -13.35 -13.09 -2.18
C MET A 1 -12.91 -12.72 -0.75
N MET A 2 -12.04 -11.73 -0.54
CA MET A 2 -11.55 -11.34 0.80
C MET A 2 -12.68 -11.04 1.79
N THR A 3 -13.61 -10.15 1.47
CA THR A 3 -14.76 -9.80 2.32
C THR A 3 -15.54 -11.04 2.76
N ARG A 4 -15.90 -11.91 1.80
CA ARG A 4 -16.60 -13.15 2.11
C ARG A 4 -15.75 -14.09 2.99
N GLY A 5 -14.43 -14.14 2.77
CA GLY A 5 -13.52 -14.92 3.60
C GLY A 5 -13.51 -14.45 5.06
N VAL A 6 -13.53 -13.13 5.30
CA VAL A 6 -13.64 -12.54 6.65
C VAL A 6 -14.99 -12.87 7.27
N GLU A 7 -16.09 -12.70 6.53
CA GLU A 7 -17.44 -13.00 7.00
C GLU A 7 -17.60 -14.46 7.43
N GLU A 8 -17.09 -15.39 6.65
CA GLU A 8 -17.12 -16.83 6.96
C GLU A 8 -16.21 -17.16 8.16
N ALA A 9 -15.02 -16.55 8.21
CA ALA A 9 -14.09 -16.76 9.31
C ALA A 9 -14.68 -16.26 10.63
N SER A 10 -15.26 -15.06 10.66
CA SER A 10 -15.89 -14.48 11.87
C SER A 10 -17.08 -15.29 12.39
N LYS A 11 -17.78 -16.05 11.52
CA LYS A 11 -18.92 -16.86 11.91
C LYS A 11 -18.58 -18.29 12.34
N HIS A 12 -17.54 -18.87 11.76
CA HIS A 12 -17.34 -20.32 11.82
C HIS A 12 -15.92 -20.75 12.19
N PHE A 13 -14.96 -19.83 12.28
CA PHE A 13 -13.57 -20.14 12.52
C PHE A 13 -12.92 -19.17 13.50
N ASP A 14 -11.80 -19.54 14.07
CA ASP A 14 -11.07 -18.73 15.06
C ASP A 14 -10.06 -17.79 14.43
N ALA A 15 -9.72 -17.96 13.13
CA ALA A 15 -8.73 -17.19 12.42
C ALA A 15 -8.87 -17.34 10.89
N LEU A 16 -8.28 -16.41 10.13
CA LEU A 16 -8.17 -16.44 8.67
C LEU A 16 -6.71 -16.48 8.23
N VAL A 17 -6.37 -17.37 7.29
CA VAL A 17 -5.09 -17.34 6.58
C VAL A 17 -5.33 -17.02 5.10
N ILE A 18 -4.59 -16.06 4.56
CA ILE A 18 -4.62 -15.70 3.14
C ILE A 18 -3.27 -16.03 2.51
N GLY A 19 -3.28 -16.91 1.54
CA GLY A 19 -2.09 -17.33 0.80
C GLY A 19 -2.46 -18.05 -0.48
N ASN A 20 -1.45 -18.39 -1.27
CA ASN A 20 -1.61 -19.23 -2.45
C ASN A 20 -0.33 -20.04 -2.74
N ASP A 21 -0.46 -21.08 -3.55
CA ASP A 21 0.66 -21.93 -3.98
C ASP A 21 1.27 -21.47 -5.33
N GLY A 22 0.80 -20.33 -5.87
CA GLY A 22 1.29 -19.78 -7.13
C GLY A 22 2.72 -19.22 -7.03
N PRO A 23 3.39 -18.95 -8.16
CA PRO A 23 4.76 -18.42 -8.18
C PRO A 23 4.85 -17.00 -7.59
N ALA A 24 3.75 -16.27 -7.55
CA ALA A 24 3.63 -14.94 -6.99
C ALA A 24 2.39 -14.85 -6.11
N PHE A 25 2.48 -14.12 -5.01
CA PHE A 25 1.32 -13.82 -4.17
C PHE A 25 0.35 -12.91 -4.94
N SER A 26 0.87 -11.80 -5.49
CA SER A 26 0.10 -10.88 -6.34
C SER A 26 1.01 -9.97 -7.16
N ALA A 27 0.65 -9.74 -8.42
CA ALA A 27 1.31 -8.74 -9.28
C ALA A 27 0.60 -7.37 -9.29
N GLY A 28 -0.41 -7.17 -8.42
CA GLY A 28 -1.17 -5.93 -8.33
C GLY A 28 -2.54 -5.99 -9.04
N ALA A 29 -3.08 -4.81 -9.36
CA ALA A 29 -4.39 -4.64 -9.94
C ALA A 29 -4.47 -5.08 -11.40
N ASN A 30 -5.69 -5.35 -11.90
CA ASN A 30 -5.95 -5.59 -13.30
C ASN A 30 -5.86 -4.28 -14.09
N LEU A 31 -4.65 -3.95 -14.55
CA LEU A 31 -4.37 -2.72 -15.29
C LEU A 31 -5.16 -2.64 -16.63
N MET A 32 -5.50 -3.78 -17.24
CA MET A 32 -6.30 -3.78 -18.47
C MET A 32 -7.70 -3.23 -18.20
N LEU A 33 -8.32 -3.64 -17.10
CA LEU A 33 -9.65 -3.14 -16.74
C LEU A 33 -9.60 -1.64 -16.42
N VAL A 34 -8.60 -1.20 -15.61
CA VAL A 34 -8.42 0.23 -15.32
C VAL A 34 -8.24 1.05 -16.59
N LEU A 35 -7.45 0.56 -17.56
CA LEU A 35 -7.22 1.25 -18.83
C LEU A 35 -8.51 1.34 -19.69
N LEU A 36 -9.27 0.27 -19.77
CA LEU A 36 -10.53 0.25 -20.54
C LEU A 36 -11.54 1.23 -19.95
N GLU A 37 -11.79 1.18 -18.65
CA GLU A 37 -12.73 2.08 -17.99
C GLU A 37 -12.27 3.56 -18.10
N ALA A 38 -10.95 3.82 -18.02
CA ALA A 38 -10.41 5.16 -18.18
C ALA A 38 -10.54 5.68 -19.63
N GLN A 39 -10.40 4.82 -20.64
CA GLN A 39 -10.57 5.19 -22.05
C GLN A 39 -12.05 5.42 -22.42
N GLU A 40 -12.97 4.74 -21.74
CA GLU A 40 -14.42 4.92 -21.88
C GLU A 40 -14.97 6.03 -20.99
N GLU A 41 -14.09 6.70 -20.22
CA GLU A 41 -14.45 7.76 -19.24
C GLU A 41 -15.46 7.29 -18.17
N ASN A 42 -15.44 5.99 -17.82
CA ASN A 42 -16.31 5.37 -16.81
C ASN A 42 -15.76 5.60 -15.41
N TRP A 43 -15.68 6.85 -14.96
CA TRP A 43 -15.08 7.25 -13.69
C TRP A 43 -15.77 6.63 -12.48
N ASP A 44 -17.08 6.44 -12.53
CA ASP A 44 -17.86 5.83 -11.46
C ASP A 44 -17.47 4.36 -11.25
N GLU A 45 -17.16 3.62 -12.33
CA GLU A 45 -16.71 2.23 -12.23
C GLU A 45 -15.31 2.13 -11.61
N ILE A 46 -14.40 3.03 -11.98
CA ILE A 46 -13.06 3.11 -11.35
C ILE A 46 -13.20 3.46 -9.88
N ASP A 47 -14.03 4.45 -9.52
CA ASP A 47 -14.30 4.82 -8.13
C ASP A 47 -14.87 3.62 -7.33
N LEU A 48 -15.82 2.91 -7.91
CA LEU A 48 -16.41 1.71 -7.30
C LEU A 48 -15.37 0.60 -7.09
N MET A 49 -14.48 0.37 -8.07
CA MET A 49 -13.38 -0.59 -7.93
C MET A 49 -12.46 -0.25 -6.75
N ILE A 50 -12.06 1.03 -6.63
CA ILE A 50 -11.16 1.47 -5.55
C ILE A 50 -11.88 1.34 -4.20
N ARG A 51 -13.10 1.85 -4.07
CA ARG A 51 -13.91 1.73 -2.83
C ARG A 51 -14.09 0.28 -2.40
N SER A 52 -14.39 -0.59 -3.37
CA SER A 52 -14.59 -2.02 -3.10
C SER A 52 -13.30 -2.67 -2.59
N PHE A 53 -12.15 -2.29 -3.16
CA PHE A 53 -10.87 -2.81 -2.73
C PHE A 53 -10.45 -2.23 -1.37
N GLN A 54 -10.57 -0.91 -1.14
CA GLN A 54 -10.35 -0.28 0.16
C GLN A 54 -11.21 -0.93 1.25
N SER A 55 -12.50 -1.13 0.97
CA SER A 55 -13.41 -1.79 1.92
C SER A 55 -12.98 -3.23 2.21
N ALA A 56 -12.55 -3.99 1.20
CA ALA A 56 -12.10 -5.36 1.40
C ALA A 56 -10.81 -5.43 2.24
N VAL A 57 -9.87 -4.52 2.02
CA VAL A 57 -8.61 -4.43 2.77
C VAL A 57 -8.87 -3.98 4.22
N LEU A 58 -9.75 -2.99 4.43
CA LEU A 58 -10.14 -2.57 5.78
C LEU A 58 -10.90 -3.67 6.53
N ASN A 59 -11.70 -4.48 5.84
CA ASN A 59 -12.36 -5.64 6.47
C ASN A 59 -11.35 -6.68 6.97
N LEU A 60 -10.18 -6.81 6.33
CA LEU A 60 -9.09 -7.64 6.85
C LEU A 60 -8.52 -7.03 8.14
N ARG A 61 -8.24 -5.73 8.12
CA ARG A 61 -7.64 -5.00 9.25
C ARG A 61 -8.49 -5.02 10.51
N TYR A 62 -9.80 -4.91 10.34
CA TYR A 62 -10.77 -4.76 11.44
C TYR A 62 -11.62 -6.01 11.65
N ALA A 63 -11.15 -7.17 11.18
CA ALA A 63 -11.84 -8.44 11.37
C ALA A 63 -11.90 -8.84 12.85
N ASP A 64 -13.02 -9.43 13.28
CA ASP A 64 -13.19 -9.94 14.66
C ASP A 64 -12.31 -11.16 14.98
N VAL A 65 -11.71 -11.75 13.94
CA VAL A 65 -10.76 -12.87 14.04
C VAL A 65 -9.40 -12.45 13.47
N PRO A 66 -8.28 -12.99 13.98
CA PRO A 66 -6.98 -12.64 13.45
C PRO A 66 -6.82 -13.08 11.99
N VAL A 67 -6.23 -12.18 11.19
CA VAL A 67 -5.93 -12.39 9.78
C VAL A 67 -4.42 -12.48 9.59
N VAL A 68 -3.94 -13.63 9.12
CA VAL A 68 -2.52 -13.85 8.78
C VAL A 68 -2.39 -13.98 7.26
N VAL A 69 -1.51 -13.17 6.67
CA VAL A 69 -1.20 -13.25 5.24
C VAL A 69 0.12 -13.95 5.02
N ALA A 70 0.16 -14.88 4.07
CA ALA A 70 1.32 -15.71 3.73
C ALA A 70 1.89 -15.34 2.34
N PRO A 71 2.57 -14.19 2.19
CA PRO A 71 3.11 -13.77 0.89
C PRO A 71 4.34 -14.58 0.49
N ALA A 72 4.48 -14.86 -0.82
CA ALA A 72 5.64 -15.50 -1.43
C ALA A 72 5.85 -14.97 -2.86
N GLY A 73 7.10 -14.83 -3.27
CA GLY A 73 7.44 -14.28 -4.58
C GLY A 73 6.99 -12.83 -4.71
N LEU A 74 6.56 -12.44 -5.91
CA LEU A 74 6.08 -11.07 -6.15
C LEU A 74 4.83 -10.79 -5.30
N THR A 75 4.88 -9.70 -4.55
CA THR A 75 3.85 -9.20 -3.64
C THR A 75 3.72 -7.69 -3.86
N LEU A 76 3.17 -7.31 -5.01
CA LEU A 76 3.24 -5.95 -5.53
C LEU A 76 1.89 -5.25 -5.49
N GLY A 77 1.92 -3.92 -5.36
CA GLY A 77 0.74 -3.06 -5.42
C GLY A 77 -0.35 -3.49 -4.46
N GLY A 78 -1.56 -3.73 -4.95
CA GLY A 78 -2.68 -4.21 -4.14
C GLY A 78 -2.39 -5.46 -3.31
N GLY A 79 -1.49 -6.35 -3.76
CA GLY A 79 -1.01 -7.48 -2.96
C GLY A 79 -0.17 -7.04 -1.76
N CYS A 80 0.67 -6.03 -1.94
CA CYS A 80 1.40 -5.39 -0.85
C CYS A 80 0.41 -4.76 0.15
N GLU A 81 -0.63 -4.07 -0.32
CA GLU A 81 -1.65 -3.44 0.51
C GLU A 81 -2.41 -4.48 1.37
N VAL A 82 -2.72 -5.65 0.82
CA VAL A 82 -3.31 -6.76 1.58
C VAL A 82 -2.39 -7.20 2.73
N VAL A 83 -1.08 -7.35 2.48
CA VAL A 83 -0.12 -7.72 3.52
C VAL A 83 0.01 -6.62 4.58
N LEU A 84 0.08 -5.36 4.16
CA LEU A 84 0.17 -4.20 5.07
C LEU A 84 -1.01 -4.12 6.05
N HIS A 85 -2.18 -4.66 5.71
CA HIS A 85 -3.40 -4.60 6.51
C HIS A 85 -3.73 -5.91 7.24
N SER A 86 -2.84 -6.89 7.23
CA SER A 86 -2.99 -8.08 8.06
C SER A 86 -2.52 -7.85 9.50
N ASP A 87 -2.99 -8.66 10.42
CA ASP A 87 -2.50 -8.66 11.81
C ASP A 87 -1.07 -9.15 11.90
N ARG A 88 -0.72 -10.11 11.05
CA ARG A 88 0.64 -10.64 10.88
C ARG A 88 0.86 -11.12 9.45
N ALA A 89 2.06 -10.89 8.97
CA ALA A 89 2.57 -11.57 7.80
C ALA A 89 3.46 -12.75 8.23
N GLN A 90 3.22 -13.91 7.61
CA GLN A 90 4.14 -15.03 7.61
C GLN A 90 4.74 -15.07 6.21
N ALA A 91 5.83 -14.35 5.97
CA ALA A 91 6.39 -14.17 4.63
C ALA A 91 7.35 -15.34 4.28
N ALA A 92 7.36 -15.76 3.03
CA ALA A 92 8.47 -16.58 2.55
C ALA A 92 9.78 -15.76 2.54
N ALA A 93 10.93 -16.41 2.72
CA ALA A 93 12.22 -15.74 2.60
C ALA A 93 12.38 -15.02 1.25
N GLU A 94 11.87 -15.62 0.18
CA GLU A 94 11.83 -15.06 -1.17
C GLU A 94 10.49 -14.30 -1.39
N THR A 95 10.31 -13.19 -0.68
CA THR A 95 9.18 -12.27 -0.85
C THR A 95 9.69 -10.94 -1.38
N TYR A 96 9.21 -10.57 -2.56
CA TYR A 96 9.55 -9.34 -3.28
C TYR A 96 8.37 -8.38 -3.18
N MET A 97 8.36 -7.53 -2.17
CA MET A 97 7.20 -6.73 -1.76
C MET A 97 7.44 -5.24 -2.02
N GLY A 98 6.45 -4.54 -2.55
CA GLY A 98 6.53 -3.10 -2.80
C GLY A 98 5.29 -2.48 -3.40
N GLN A 99 5.21 -1.14 -3.29
CA GLN A 99 4.21 -0.31 -3.93
C GLN A 99 4.80 0.21 -5.24
N VAL A 100 4.33 -0.29 -6.36
CA VAL A 100 4.95 -0.08 -7.69
C VAL A 100 4.09 0.74 -8.65
N GLU A 101 2.99 1.28 -8.18
CA GLU A 101 1.96 1.97 -8.95
C GLU A 101 2.51 3.15 -9.74
N VAL A 102 3.51 3.87 -9.22
CA VAL A 102 4.16 4.99 -9.90
C VAL A 102 4.82 4.58 -11.22
N GLY A 103 5.27 3.33 -11.32
CA GLY A 103 5.83 2.77 -12.55
C GLY A 103 4.84 2.74 -13.72
N VAL A 104 3.55 2.68 -13.43
CA VAL A 104 2.45 2.69 -14.42
C VAL A 104 1.69 4.01 -14.44
N GLY A 105 2.21 5.05 -13.76
CA GLY A 105 1.60 6.39 -13.72
C GLY A 105 0.45 6.55 -12.72
N LEU A 106 0.34 5.64 -11.77
CA LEU A 106 -0.67 5.64 -10.71
C LEU A 106 -0.02 5.79 -9.32
N ILE A 107 -0.82 5.77 -8.29
CA ILE A 107 -0.40 5.75 -6.88
C ILE A 107 -1.07 4.59 -6.14
N PRO A 108 -0.54 4.13 -5.00
CA PRO A 108 -1.24 3.18 -4.15
C PRO A 108 -2.54 3.80 -3.62
N ALA A 109 -3.68 3.25 -3.98
CA ALA A 109 -4.99 3.77 -3.59
C ALA A 109 -5.91 2.72 -2.93
N GLY A 110 -5.41 1.53 -2.69
CA GLY A 110 -6.07 0.51 -1.89
C GLY A 110 -5.65 0.54 -0.43
N CYS A 111 -5.50 1.73 0.15
CA CYS A 111 -5.04 2.03 1.52
C CYS A 111 -3.51 2.04 1.70
N GLY A 112 -2.70 1.84 0.65
CA GLY A 112 -1.24 1.69 0.77
C GLY A 112 -0.54 2.98 1.16
N THR A 113 -0.90 4.11 0.57
CA THR A 113 -0.33 5.42 0.90
C THR A 113 -0.66 5.80 2.33
N LYS A 114 -1.92 5.66 2.74
CA LYS A 114 -2.40 5.91 4.11
C LYS A 114 -1.66 5.03 5.12
N GLU A 115 -1.55 3.74 4.83
CA GLU A 115 -0.93 2.80 5.77
C GLU A 115 0.56 3.07 5.97
N LEU A 116 1.30 3.36 4.90
CA LEU A 116 2.72 3.71 5.02
C LEU A 116 2.90 5.03 5.75
N LEU A 117 2.05 6.03 5.49
CA LEU A 117 2.06 7.28 6.25
C LEU A 117 1.85 7.04 7.74
N ALA A 118 0.82 6.28 8.12
CA ALA A 118 0.52 5.97 9.52
C ALA A 118 1.68 5.21 10.18
N ARG A 119 2.12 4.10 9.56
CA ARG A 119 3.22 3.26 10.11
C ARG A 119 4.52 4.01 10.34
N PHE A 120 4.92 4.86 9.41
CA PHE A 120 6.16 5.62 9.57
C PHE A 120 5.97 6.80 10.52
N SER A 121 4.84 7.49 10.50
CA SER A 121 4.53 8.54 11.45
C SER A 121 4.51 8.04 12.90
N ASP A 122 4.04 6.82 13.13
CA ASP A 122 4.01 6.18 14.46
C ASP A 122 5.41 5.80 14.98
N GLN A 123 6.43 5.71 14.11
CA GLN A 123 7.82 5.50 14.51
C GLN A 123 8.47 6.77 15.10
N ALA A 124 7.86 7.94 14.89
CA ALA A 124 8.34 9.17 15.49
C ALA A 124 8.18 9.13 17.01
N PRO A 125 9.21 9.53 17.79
CA PRO A 125 9.10 9.60 19.24
C PRO A 125 7.90 10.44 19.69
N ALA A 126 7.30 10.08 20.82
CA ALA A 126 6.22 10.88 21.39
C ALA A 126 6.69 12.33 21.62
N GLY A 127 5.92 13.29 21.10
CA GLY A 127 6.30 14.72 21.17
C GLY A 127 7.35 15.15 20.16
N ALA A 128 7.70 14.34 19.17
CA ALA A 128 8.58 14.77 18.07
C ALA A 128 8.05 16.05 17.41
N ALA A 129 8.88 17.08 17.38
CA ALA A 129 8.54 18.37 16.77
C ALA A 129 8.46 18.29 15.24
N ASP A 130 9.19 17.33 14.64
CA ASP A 130 9.23 17.13 13.19
C ASP A 130 9.04 15.64 12.85
N ARG A 131 8.09 15.37 11.99
CA ARG A 131 7.79 14.03 11.44
C ARG A 131 8.31 13.85 10.01
N LEU A 132 8.87 14.88 9.41
CA LEU A 132 9.33 14.86 8.02
C LEU A 132 10.25 13.67 7.70
N PRO A 133 11.26 13.31 8.52
CA PRO A 133 12.15 12.19 8.20
C PRO A 133 11.42 10.84 8.08
N TYR A 134 10.35 10.66 8.83
CA TYR A 134 9.51 9.46 8.81
C TYR A 134 8.58 9.44 7.60
N ILE A 135 7.92 10.57 7.31
CA ILE A 135 7.05 10.72 6.14
C ILE A 135 7.87 10.61 4.85
N GLN A 136 9.11 11.12 4.84
CA GLN A 136 10.02 11.03 3.70
C GLN A 136 10.34 9.56 3.36
N ARG A 137 10.48 8.67 4.36
CA ARG A 137 10.67 7.22 4.08
C ARG A 137 9.49 6.62 3.32
N ALA A 138 8.24 6.93 3.72
CA ALA A 138 7.06 6.51 2.98
C ALA A 138 7.06 7.08 1.55
N PHE A 139 7.40 8.36 1.43
CA PHE A 139 7.52 9.05 0.15
C PHE A 139 8.53 8.38 -0.79
N GLU A 140 9.71 8.04 -0.30
CA GLU A 140 10.76 7.39 -1.10
C GLU A 140 10.35 5.98 -1.54
N LEU A 141 9.75 5.19 -0.65
CA LEU A 141 9.25 3.85 -0.98
C LEU A 141 8.22 3.88 -2.11
N ILE A 142 7.23 4.78 -2.01
CA ILE A 142 6.17 4.92 -3.01
C ILE A 142 6.74 5.59 -4.27
N GLY A 143 7.42 6.72 -4.14
CA GLY A 143 7.86 7.56 -5.25
C GLY A 143 8.89 6.88 -6.17
N PHE A 144 9.71 5.98 -5.64
CA PHE A 144 10.65 5.20 -6.43
C PHE A 144 10.14 3.80 -6.77
N GLY A 145 8.95 3.40 -6.28
CA GLY A 145 8.42 2.07 -6.50
C GLY A 145 9.36 0.99 -5.97
N THR A 146 9.92 1.22 -4.76
CA THR A 146 10.94 0.33 -4.19
C THR A 146 10.35 -1.04 -3.88
N VAL A 147 11.00 -2.09 -4.36
CA VAL A 147 10.65 -3.49 -4.11
C VAL A 147 11.73 -4.15 -3.28
N SER A 148 11.35 -4.84 -2.24
CA SER A 148 12.30 -5.61 -1.42
C SER A 148 12.92 -6.76 -2.20
N SER A 149 14.17 -7.06 -1.89
CA SER A 149 14.92 -8.18 -2.48
C SER A 149 14.71 -9.51 -1.72
N SER A 150 14.04 -9.47 -0.57
CA SER A 150 13.72 -10.62 0.27
C SER A 150 12.72 -10.24 1.36
N GLY A 151 12.18 -11.21 2.10
CA GLY A 151 11.36 -10.97 3.28
C GLY A 151 12.13 -10.21 4.38
N THR A 152 13.42 -10.47 4.56
CA THR A 152 14.28 -9.74 5.51
C THR A 152 14.45 -8.29 5.10
N ASP A 153 14.69 -8.03 3.82
CA ASP A 153 14.80 -6.69 3.27
C ASP A 153 13.46 -5.93 3.37
N ALA A 154 12.33 -6.61 3.17
CA ALA A 154 11.01 -6.03 3.39
C ALA A 154 10.80 -5.53 4.82
N LYS A 155 11.38 -6.21 5.84
CA LYS A 155 11.42 -5.69 7.23
C LYS A 155 12.29 -4.45 7.35
N GLN A 156 13.48 -4.44 6.76
CA GLN A 156 14.39 -3.28 6.80
C GLN A 156 13.77 -2.05 6.14
N LEU A 157 13.04 -2.27 5.05
CA LEU A 157 12.28 -1.22 4.37
C LEU A 157 11.05 -0.74 5.17
N GLY A 158 10.59 -1.49 6.17
CA GLY A 158 9.39 -1.18 6.95
C GLY A 158 8.07 -1.61 6.28
N LEU A 159 8.15 -2.39 5.21
CA LEU A 159 6.98 -3.01 4.55
C LEU A 159 6.44 -4.17 5.40
N LEU A 160 7.33 -4.94 6.03
CA LEU A 160 6.98 -5.90 7.10
C LEU A 160 7.37 -5.31 8.45
N GLN A 161 6.61 -5.66 9.48
CA GLN A 161 6.86 -5.25 10.87
C GLN A 161 7.82 -6.23 11.56
N ASP A 162 8.44 -5.81 12.67
CA ASP A 162 9.32 -6.67 13.46
C ASP A 162 8.60 -7.92 13.98
N SER A 163 7.30 -7.78 14.25
CA SER A 163 6.43 -8.87 14.72
C SER A 163 6.08 -9.90 13.64
N ASP A 164 6.27 -9.56 12.35
CA ASP A 164 6.04 -10.48 11.24
C ASP A 164 7.11 -11.58 11.22
N GLN A 165 6.78 -12.73 10.67
CA GLN A 165 7.66 -13.90 10.66
C GLN A 165 8.11 -14.23 9.23
N ILE A 166 9.28 -14.87 9.13
CA ILE A 166 9.84 -15.31 7.85
C ILE A 166 10.01 -16.83 7.87
N THR A 167 9.42 -17.49 6.89
CA THR A 167 9.56 -18.93 6.65
C THR A 167 10.62 -19.18 5.58
N MET A 168 11.67 -19.92 5.93
CA MET A 168 12.77 -20.22 5.00
C MET A 168 12.38 -21.28 3.96
N ASN A 169 11.64 -22.31 4.36
CA ASN A 169 11.15 -23.34 3.46
C ASN A 169 9.72 -23.02 3.01
N ARG A 170 9.56 -22.62 1.75
CA ARG A 170 8.28 -22.25 1.18
C ARG A 170 7.18 -23.31 1.31
N GLU A 171 7.52 -24.60 1.27
CA GLU A 171 6.55 -25.68 1.43
C GLU A 171 5.87 -25.67 2.80
N ARG A 172 6.51 -25.06 3.80
CA ARG A 172 5.98 -24.91 5.16
C ARG A 172 5.18 -23.62 5.35
N LEU A 173 5.20 -22.71 4.40
CA LEU A 173 4.69 -21.35 4.55
C LEU A 173 3.24 -21.32 5.06
N LEU A 174 2.32 -22.03 4.41
CA LEU A 174 0.92 -22.07 4.83
C LEU A 174 0.72 -22.76 6.19
N SER A 175 1.52 -23.78 6.48
CA SER A 175 1.50 -24.44 7.79
C SER A 175 1.98 -23.51 8.90
N ASP A 176 3.07 -22.77 8.67
CA ASP A 176 3.61 -21.80 9.63
C ASP A 176 2.63 -20.64 9.83
N ALA A 177 2.02 -20.12 8.74
CA ALA A 177 0.97 -19.10 8.81
C ALA A 177 -0.25 -19.56 9.61
N LYS A 178 -0.67 -20.82 9.44
CA LYS A 178 -1.75 -21.42 10.23
C LYS A 178 -1.40 -21.48 11.72
N HIS A 179 -0.18 -21.87 12.07
CA HIS A 179 0.26 -21.89 13.47
C HIS A 179 0.27 -20.47 14.07
N THR A 180 0.75 -19.47 13.32
CA THR A 180 0.72 -18.07 13.73
C THR A 180 -0.73 -17.59 13.96
N ALA A 181 -1.65 -17.92 13.06
CA ALA A 181 -3.05 -17.55 13.17
C ALA A 181 -3.73 -18.18 14.40
N ILE A 182 -3.52 -19.48 14.64
CA ILE A 182 -4.01 -20.21 15.81
C ILE A 182 -3.42 -19.61 17.10
N HIS A 183 -2.13 -19.26 17.09
CA HIS A 183 -1.50 -18.64 18.24
C HIS A 183 -2.16 -17.30 18.59
N LEU A 184 -2.37 -16.42 17.61
CA LEU A 184 -3.05 -15.15 17.81
C LEU A 184 -4.47 -15.34 18.38
N ALA A 185 -5.25 -16.25 17.80
CA ALA A 185 -6.60 -16.53 18.28
C ALA A 185 -6.63 -16.98 19.76
N LYS A 186 -5.65 -17.83 20.16
CA LYS A 186 -5.58 -18.38 21.54
C LYS A 186 -5.02 -17.39 22.56
N THR A 187 -4.35 -16.33 22.15
CA THR A 187 -3.72 -15.35 23.04
C THR A 187 -4.58 -14.13 23.32
N GLY A 188 -5.89 -14.19 23.02
CA GLY A 188 -6.84 -13.14 23.34
C GLY A 188 -6.83 -12.01 22.31
N TYR A 189 -6.80 -12.36 21.03
CA TYR A 189 -6.89 -11.40 19.92
C TYR A 189 -8.06 -10.43 20.10
N ARG A 190 -7.80 -9.18 19.76
CA ARG A 190 -8.81 -8.13 19.62
C ARG A 190 -8.47 -7.32 18.36
N PRO A 191 -9.47 -7.00 17.54
CA PRO A 191 -9.24 -6.14 16.38
C PRO A 191 -8.71 -4.76 16.82
N PRO A 192 -7.86 -4.11 16.04
CA PRO A 192 -7.42 -2.75 16.32
C PRO A 192 -8.61 -1.76 16.22
N ASN A 193 -8.49 -0.65 16.92
CA ASN A 193 -9.44 0.45 16.76
C ASN A 193 -9.22 1.15 15.41
N ARG A 194 -10.30 1.72 14.85
CA ARG A 194 -10.18 2.57 13.66
C ARG A 194 -9.31 3.79 13.96
N GLN A 195 -8.47 4.14 13.02
CA GLN A 195 -7.56 5.29 13.16
C GLN A 195 -8.32 6.59 12.87
N THR A 196 -8.43 7.45 13.85
CA THR A 196 -9.15 8.73 13.77
C THR A 196 -8.23 9.96 13.82
N ASP A 197 -6.93 9.75 14.08
CA ASP A 197 -5.97 10.79 14.42
C ASP A 197 -4.57 10.53 13.83
N ILE A 198 -4.53 10.20 12.53
CA ILE A 198 -3.27 9.99 11.81
C ILE A 198 -2.57 11.35 11.63
N PRO A 199 -1.34 11.50 12.17
CA PRO A 199 -0.61 12.75 12.05
C PRO A 199 -0.16 13.02 10.61
N VAL A 200 -0.39 14.24 10.14
CA VAL A 200 0.04 14.74 8.83
C VAL A 200 0.84 16.03 8.98
N GLY A 201 1.84 16.21 8.13
CA GLY A 201 2.81 17.31 8.29
C GLY A 201 2.38 18.63 7.64
N GLY A 202 1.28 18.66 6.88
CA GLY A 202 0.76 19.87 6.26
C GLY A 202 1.67 20.51 5.20
N PRO A 203 1.51 21.84 4.95
CA PRO A 203 2.18 22.54 3.86
C PRO A 203 3.70 22.51 3.91
N ASP A 204 4.29 22.59 5.08
CA ASP A 204 5.75 22.59 5.25
C ASP A 204 6.35 21.24 4.82
N THR A 205 5.70 20.13 5.21
CA THR A 205 6.08 18.80 4.76
C THR A 205 5.90 18.64 3.25
N LYS A 206 4.77 19.11 2.69
CA LYS A 206 4.53 19.11 1.25
C LYS A 206 5.66 19.84 0.50
N ALA A 207 6.00 21.05 0.91
CA ALA A 207 7.06 21.84 0.29
C ALA A 207 8.43 21.16 0.35
N ALA A 208 8.76 20.51 1.48
CA ALA A 208 10.02 19.78 1.64
C ALA A 208 10.08 18.54 0.71
N LEU A 209 8.99 17.77 0.58
CA LEU A 209 8.91 16.62 -0.32
C LEU A 209 8.96 17.07 -1.80
N GLU A 210 8.25 18.15 -2.16
CA GLU A 210 8.28 18.72 -3.52
C GLU A 210 9.66 19.26 -3.89
N LEU A 211 10.43 19.80 -2.94
CA LEU A 211 11.82 20.16 -3.16
C LEU A 211 12.65 18.92 -3.53
N GLY A 212 12.44 17.79 -2.84
CA GLY A 212 13.08 16.51 -3.18
C GLY A 212 12.75 16.06 -4.61
N VAL A 213 11.48 16.16 -5.02
CA VAL A 213 11.03 15.90 -6.39
C VAL A 213 11.76 16.81 -7.40
N HIS A 214 11.83 18.11 -7.11
CA HIS A 214 12.51 19.07 -7.98
C HIS A 214 14.00 18.74 -8.15
N LEU A 215 14.69 18.41 -7.07
CA LEU A 215 16.10 18.02 -7.10
C LEU A 215 16.34 16.73 -7.90
N ALA A 216 15.45 15.74 -7.73
CA ALA A 216 15.51 14.49 -8.49
C ALA A 216 15.31 14.73 -10.01
N TRP A 217 14.38 15.62 -10.37
CA TRP A 217 14.16 16.02 -11.76
C TRP A 217 15.35 16.78 -12.33
N ARG A 218 15.84 17.80 -11.63
CA ARG A 218 17.01 18.60 -12.08
C ARG A 218 18.28 17.78 -12.26
N SER A 219 18.42 16.71 -11.49
CA SER A 219 19.54 15.76 -11.63
C SER A 219 19.33 14.69 -12.72
N GLY A 220 18.20 14.71 -13.44
CA GLY A 220 17.88 13.75 -14.49
C GLY A 220 17.52 12.34 -13.99
N ARG A 221 17.23 12.19 -12.70
CA ARG A 221 16.87 10.88 -12.11
C ARG A 221 15.45 10.46 -12.40
N ILE A 222 14.55 11.41 -12.61
CA ILE A 222 13.13 11.19 -12.89
C ILE A 222 12.69 11.98 -14.14
N SER A 223 11.62 11.51 -14.81
CA SER A 223 11.04 12.16 -15.98
C SER A 223 10.17 13.36 -15.58
N GLU A 224 9.74 14.15 -16.55
CA GLU A 224 8.83 15.27 -16.31
C GLU A 224 7.49 14.80 -15.74
N TYR A 225 6.97 13.66 -16.21
CA TYR A 225 5.72 13.11 -15.67
C TYR A 225 5.89 12.53 -14.26
N ASP A 226 7.07 12.00 -13.93
CA ASP A 226 7.37 11.58 -12.56
C ASP A 226 7.34 12.77 -11.58
N VAL A 227 7.59 14.01 -12.03
CA VAL A 227 7.39 15.22 -11.19
C VAL A 227 5.92 15.38 -10.79
N HIS A 228 5.00 15.15 -11.72
CA HIS A 228 3.55 15.20 -11.44
C HIS A 228 3.16 14.12 -10.42
N LEU A 229 3.59 12.88 -10.65
CA LEU A 229 3.34 11.77 -9.72
C LEU A 229 3.95 12.03 -8.34
N GLY A 230 5.20 12.49 -8.28
CA GLY A 230 5.88 12.81 -7.03
C GLY A 230 5.18 13.92 -6.24
N ARG A 231 4.67 14.95 -6.90
CA ARG A 231 3.85 16.00 -6.26
C ARG A 231 2.52 15.47 -5.75
N THR A 232 1.88 14.57 -6.49
CA THR A 232 0.66 13.91 -6.04
C THR A 232 0.91 13.09 -4.77
N VAL A 233 1.98 12.29 -4.73
CA VAL A 233 2.36 11.52 -3.53
C VAL A 233 2.71 12.46 -2.37
N ALA A 234 3.44 13.57 -2.62
CA ALA A 234 3.75 14.57 -1.61
C ALA A 234 2.50 15.21 -1.01
N HIS A 235 1.51 15.54 -1.85
CA HIS A 235 0.22 16.07 -1.43
C HIS A 235 -0.52 15.08 -0.50
N LEU A 236 -0.61 13.82 -0.87
CA LEU A 236 -1.27 12.78 -0.07
C LEU A 236 -0.58 12.58 1.29
N LEU A 237 0.74 12.38 1.28
CA LEU A 237 1.52 12.11 2.49
C LEU A 237 1.62 13.31 3.44
N SER A 238 1.38 14.52 2.94
CA SER A 238 1.28 15.73 3.78
C SER A 238 -0.12 15.97 4.35
N GLY A 239 -1.13 15.18 3.95
CA GLY A 239 -2.51 15.29 4.41
C GLY A 239 -3.40 16.16 3.53
N GLY A 240 -3.05 16.33 2.24
CA GLY A 240 -3.86 17.13 1.32
C GLY A 240 -3.73 18.63 1.58
N ASP A 241 -4.83 19.34 1.48
CA ASP A 241 -4.89 20.81 1.63
C ASP A 241 -5.21 21.25 3.07
N VAL A 242 -4.64 20.57 4.07
CA VAL A 242 -4.72 21.01 5.46
C VAL A 242 -3.92 22.31 5.67
N PRO A 243 -4.39 23.27 6.51
CA PRO A 243 -3.74 24.58 6.65
C PRO A 243 -2.43 24.54 7.45
N HIS A 244 -2.21 23.51 8.25
CA HIS A 244 -1.02 23.31 9.07
C HIS A 244 -0.88 21.82 9.45
N ALA A 245 0.24 21.45 10.05
CA ALA A 245 0.41 20.11 10.61
C ALA A 245 -0.71 19.80 11.62
N THR A 246 -1.39 18.67 11.42
CA THR A 246 -2.57 18.28 12.21
C THR A 246 -2.74 16.77 12.21
N SER A 247 -3.84 16.27 12.75
CA SER A 247 -4.24 14.87 12.59
C SER A 247 -5.53 14.80 11.76
N VAL A 248 -5.64 13.74 10.95
CA VAL A 248 -6.79 13.46 10.10
C VAL A 248 -7.27 12.03 10.29
N SER A 249 -8.51 11.75 9.90
CA SER A 249 -9.06 10.40 9.98
C SER A 249 -8.52 9.52 8.85
N GLU A 250 -8.53 8.20 9.08
CA GLU A 250 -8.25 7.19 8.06
C GLU A 250 -9.13 7.41 6.81
N GLN A 251 -10.43 7.63 6.99
CA GLN A 251 -11.37 7.82 5.88
C GLN A 251 -11.00 9.04 5.02
N TYR A 252 -10.57 10.13 5.64
CA TYR A 252 -10.12 11.31 4.91
C TYR A 252 -8.94 11.01 3.97
N LEU A 253 -7.94 10.27 4.46
CA LEU A 253 -6.79 9.86 3.63
C LEU A 253 -7.19 8.89 2.51
N LEU A 254 -8.14 7.99 2.76
CA LEU A 254 -8.66 7.08 1.74
C LEU A 254 -9.43 7.82 0.64
N ASP A 255 -10.16 8.87 1.00
CA ASP A 255 -10.84 9.72 0.03
C ASP A 255 -9.82 10.48 -0.83
N LEU A 256 -8.74 11.02 -0.24
CA LEU A 256 -7.64 11.65 -0.97
C LEU A 256 -6.94 10.66 -1.94
N GLU A 257 -6.64 9.44 -1.49
CA GLU A 257 -6.05 8.41 -2.35
C GLU A 257 -6.92 8.15 -3.58
N ARG A 258 -8.23 8.01 -3.36
CA ARG A 258 -9.20 7.72 -4.41
C ARG A 258 -9.30 8.86 -5.41
N GLU A 259 -9.43 10.09 -4.95
CA GLU A 259 -9.47 11.29 -5.79
C GLU A 259 -8.21 11.42 -6.65
N ALA A 260 -7.04 11.23 -6.05
CA ALA A 260 -5.77 11.29 -6.76
C ALA A 260 -5.64 10.17 -7.80
N PHE A 261 -6.06 8.95 -7.48
CA PHE A 261 -6.03 7.82 -8.42
C PHE A 261 -6.94 8.09 -9.63
N LEU A 262 -8.17 8.54 -9.40
CA LEU A 262 -9.11 8.92 -10.46
C LEU A 262 -8.54 10.02 -11.37
N SER A 263 -7.99 11.07 -10.76
CA SER A 263 -7.34 12.16 -11.50
C SER A 263 -6.19 11.66 -12.39
N LEU A 264 -5.39 10.71 -11.88
CA LEU A 264 -4.28 10.12 -12.64
C LEU A 264 -4.77 9.21 -13.77
N CYS A 265 -5.85 8.45 -13.58
CA CYS A 265 -6.44 7.62 -14.64
C CYS A 265 -6.88 8.47 -15.85
N GLY A 266 -7.31 9.72 -15.64
CA GLY A 266 -7.66 10.67 -16.69
C GLY A 266 -6.46 11.24 -17.46
N GLN A 267 -5.22 11.04 -16.99
CA GLN A 267 -4.03 11.56 -17.65
C GLN A 267 -3.61 10.65 -18.83
N GLN A 268 -3.43 11.24 -20.00
CA GLN A 268 -2.97 10.51 -21.19
C GLN A 268 -1.65 9.77 -20.92
N LYS A 269 -0.69 10.43 -20.24
CA LYS A 269 0.62 9.82 -19.93
C LYS A 269 0.50 8.61 -19.00
N THR A 270 -0.46 8.56 -18.08
CA THR A 270 -0.77 7.36 -17.28
C THR A 270 -1.29 6.24 -18.19
N GLN A 271 -2.27 6.52 -19.05
CA GLN A 271 -2.81 5.52 -19.97
C GLN A 271 -1.75 4.97 -20.92
N GLU A 272 -0.82 5.81 -21.38
CA GLU A 272 0.34 5.39 -22.18
C GLU A 272 1.26 4.45 -21.38
N ARG A 273 1.56 4.76 -20.10
CA ARG A 273 2.36 3.89 -19.21
C ARG A 273 1.70 2.54 -18.99
N ILE A 274 0.40 2.53 -18.68
CA ILE A 274 -0.36 1.29 -18.51
C ILE A 274 -0.34 0.46 -19.81
N SER A 275 -0.68 1.07 -20.95
CA SER A 275 -0.67 0.40 -22.25
C SER A 275 0.71 -0.19 -22.61
N HIS A 276 1.77 0.58 -22.36
CA HIS A 276 3.15 0.12 -22.58
C HIS A 276 3.50 -1.09 -21.71
N THR A 277 3.17 -1.00 -20.41
CA THR A 277 3.44 -2.09 -19.45
C THR A 277 2.68 -3.36 -19.82
N LEU A 278 1.42 -3.26 -20.21
CA LEU A 278 0.61 -4.40 -20.67
C LEU A 278 1.19 -5.06 -21.92
N LYS A 279 1.75 -4.28 -22.84
CA LYS A 279 2.33 -4.79 -24.09
C LYS A 279 3.75 -5.37 -23.92
N THR A 280 4.55 -4.83 -23.04
CA THR A 280 5.98 -5.12 -22.98
C THR A 280 6.45 -5.77 -21.68
N GLY A 281 5.63 -5.74 -20.62
CA GLY A 281 6.03 -6.11 -19.27
C GLY A 281 7.02 -5.15 -18.62
N LYS A 282 7.26 -3.97 -19.22
CA LYS A 282 8.24 -2.98 -18.73
C LYS A 282 7.58 -1.63 -18.49
N THR A 283 8.08 -0.87 -17.51
CA THR A 283 7.63 0.49 -17.26
C THR A 283 8.08 1.46 -18.36
N LEU A 284 7.23 2.44 -18.69
CA LEU A 284 7.56 3.55 -19.59
C LEU A 284 7.94 4.78 -18.77
N ARG A 285 8.97 5.50 -19.20
CA ARG A 285 9.29 6.84 -18.68
C ARG A 285 9.04 7.87 -19.77
N ASN A 286 7.93 8.62 -19.63
CA ASN A 286 7.48 9.65 -20.60
C ASN A 286 7.44 11.05 -19.98
#